data_9f37ad0b0b3859bb203d47325c12390f
#
_entry.id   9f37ad0b0b3859bb203d47325c12390f
#
_cell.length_a   1.000
_cell.length_b   1.000
_cell.length_c   1.000
_cell.angle_alpha   90.00
_cell.angle_beta   90.00
_cell.angle_gamma   90.00
#
_symmetry.space_group_name_H-M   'P 1'
#
loop_
_entity.id
_entity.type
_entity.pdbx_description
1 polymer ?
#
loop_
_entity_poly.entity_id
_entity_poly.type
_entity_poly.pdbx_seq_one_letter_code
_entity_poly.pdbx_strand_id
1 'polypeptide(L)'
;MMNKLIFGHAFVLKPLLASLRTLHSNDSITVIQDLDTKLAENAEHQKTLAYLLTKKYLEPAMYQKGNNELLQEAEQWQHQKDSLVDFLNDDNKTVHETRELLQYTCKAKMLTGFDEAVFQQFVEQILVYSRTNIGFKLKCGITLRERLV
;
A
#
# COMPACT_ATOMS: atom_id res chain seq x y z
N MET A 1 5.38 -22.74 14.84
CA MET A 1 5.24 -21.69 13.83
C MET A 1 6.57 -21.02 13.49
N MET A 2 7.19 -20.19 14.34
CA MET A 2 8.42 -19.44 14.03
C MET A 2 9.60 -20.32 13.59
N ASN A 3 9.78 -21.49 14.18
CA ASN A 3 10.85 -22.41 13.78
C ASN A 3 10.74 -22.88 12.33
N LYS A 4 9.52 -23.01 11.79
CA LYS A 4 9.32 -23.32 10.37
C LYS A 4 9.81 -22.17 9.47
N LEU A 5 9.60 -20.92 9.90
CA LEU A 5 10.11 -19.75 9.17
C LEU A 5 11.62 -19.62 9.31
N ILE A 6 12.18 -19.84 10.50
CA ILE A 6 13.62 -19.82 10.72
C ILE A 6 14.32 -20.84 9.82
N PHE A 7 13.76 -22.05 9.70
CA PHE A 7 14.29 -23.08 8.81
C PHE A 7 14.06 -22.77 7.32
N GLY A 8 12.86 -22.29 6.98
CA GLY A 8 12.42 -22.09 5.58
C GLY A 8 12.59 -20.66 5.02
N HIS A 9 13.26 -19.75 5.73
CA HIS A 9 13.32 -18.33 5.36
C HIS A 9 13.85 -18.09 3.93
N ALA A 10 14.82 -18.88 3.49
CA ALA A 10 15.40 -18.74 2.15
C ALA A 10 14.41 -19.10 1.04
N PHE A 11 13.49 -20.02 1.30
CA PHE A 11 12.52 -20.53 0.31
C PHE A 11 11.19 -19.77 0.33
N VAL A 12 10.85 -19.11 1.43
CA VAL A 12 9.57 -18.42 1.61
C VAL A 12 9.75 -16.91 1.63
N LEU A 13 10.58 -16.39 2.54
CA LEU A 13 10.69 -14.95 2.77
C LEU A 13 11.52 -14.21 1.72
N LYS A 14 12.61 -14.81 1.22
CA LYS A 14 13.43 -14.19 0.18
C LYS A 14 12.67 -14.02 -1.15
N PRO A 15 12.00 -15.06 -1.69
CA PRO A 15 11.19 -14.91 -2.89
C PRO A 15 10.02 -13.95 -2.71
N LEU A 16 9.37 -13.96 -1.54
CA LEU A 16 8.30 -13.02 -1.23
C LEU A 16 8.79 -11.56 -1.27
N LEU A 17 9.92 -11.29 -0.60
CA LEU A 17 10.50 -9.93 -0.61
C LEU A 17 10.90 -9.48 -2.01
N ALA A 18 11.45 -10.38 -2.84
CA ALA A 18 11.77 -10.09 -4.23
C ALA A 18 10.51 -9.78 -5.05
N SER A 19 9.45 -10.56 -4.90
CA SER A 19 8.16 -10.33 -5.57
C SER A 19 7.51 -9.00 -5.16
N LEU A 20 7.52 -8.68 -3.87
CA LEU A 20 7.00 -7.41 -3.37
C LEU A 20 7.76 -6.21 -3.95
N ARG A 21 9.07 -6.29 -4.09
CA ARG A 21 9.89 -5.24 -4.69
C ARG A 21 9.62 -5.04 -6.18
N THR A 22 9.35 -6.10 -6.92
CA THR A 22 9.05 -6.02 -8.37
C THR A 22 7.65 -5.47 -8.65
N LEU A 23 6.68 -5.76 -7.78
CA LEU A 23 5.31 -5.24 -7.88
C LEU A 23 5.23 -3.72 -7.62
N HIS A 24 6.19 -3.16 -6.87
CA HIS A 24 6.30 -1.71 -6.61
C HIS A 24 7.00 -0.95 -7.74
N SER A 25 7.14 -1.55 -8.90
CA SER A 25 7.88 -0.93 -9.98
C SER A 25 7.17 0.32 -10.51
N ASN A 26 7.95 1.13 -11.13
CA ASN A 26 7.80 2.39 -11.83
C ASN A 26 6.40 2.77 -12.35
N ASP A 27 5.49 1.82 -12.59
CA ASP A 27 4.19 2.08 -13.21
C ASP A 27 3.27 2.94 -12.34
N SER A 28 3.17 2.65 -11.03
CA SER A 28 2.33 3.44 -10.12
C SER A 28 2.89 4.85 -9.90
N ILE A 29 4.21 4.98 -9.85
CA ILE A 29 4.87 6.29 -9.73
C ILE A 29 4.63 7.12 -10.99
N THR A 30 4.73 6.51 -12.16
CA THR A 30 4.46 7.17 -13.44
C THR A 30 3.01 7.64 -13.52
N VAL A 31 2.05 6.82 -13.09
CA VAL A 31 0.62 7.19 -13.05
C VAL A 31 0.39 8.36 -12.08
N ILE A 32 1.04 8.38 -10.92
CA ILE A 32 0.94 9.51 -9.97
C ILE A 32 1.50 10.79 -10.60
N GLN A 33 2.64 10.73 -11.29
CA GLN A 33 3.22 11.87 -11.99
C GLN A 33 2.31 12.39 -13.10
N ASP A 34 1.67 11.50 -13.86
CA ASP A 34 0.68 11.88 -14.87
C ASP A 34 -0.54 12.57 -14.26
N LEU A 35 -1.04 12.07 -13.12
CA LEU A 35 -2.14 12.70 -12.39
C LEU A 35 -1.75 14.08 -11.86
N ASP A 36 -0.53 14.25 -11.35
CA ASP A 36 -0.01 15.55 -10.91
C ASP A 36 0.06 16.54 -12.06
N THR A 37 0.50 16.11 -13.23
CA THR A 37 0.53 16.94 -14.43
C THR A 37 -0.88 17.38 -14.84
N LYS A 38 -1.84 16.46 -14.88
CA LYS A 38 -3.25 16.76 -15.19
C LYS A 38 -3.88 17.72 -14.19
N LEU A 39 -3.60 17.55 -12.90
CA LEU A 39 -4.07 18.47 -11.85
C LEU A 39 -3.47 19.87 -12.01
N ALA A 40 -2.20 19.97 -12.36
CA ALA A 40 -1.54 21.26 -12.62
C ALA A 40 -2.13 21.96 -13.87
N GLU A 41 -2.34 21.23 -14.96
CA GLU A 41 -2.98 21.74 -16.18
C GLU A 41 -4.42 22.21 -15.90
N ASN A 42 -5.19 21.43 -15.13
CA ASN A 42 -6.54 21.79 -14.73
C ASN A 42 -6.56 23.08 -13.92
N ALA A 43 -5.62 23.26 -12.98
CA ALA A 43 -5.50 24.49 -12.21
C ALA A 43 -5.19 25.72 -13.10
N GLU A 44 -4.37 25.56 -14.13
CA GLU A 44 -4.10 26.62 -15.10
C GLU A 44 -5.34 26.94 -15.97
N HIS A 45 -6.12 25.93 -16.35
CA HIS A 45 -7.39 26.13 -17.05
C HIS A 45 -8.40 26.89 -16.18
N GLN A 46 -8.51 26.57 -14.89
CA GLN A 46 -9.36 27.32 -13.96
C GLN A 46 -8.96 28.79 -13.86
N LYS A 47 -7.65 29.06 -13.76
CA LYS A 47 -7.14 30.46 -13.76
C LYS A 47 -7.47 31.19 -15.06
N THR A 48 -7.35 30.52 -16.21
CA THR A 48 -7.69 31.08 -17.51
C THR A 48 -9.17 31.41 -17.60
N LEU A 49 -10.05 30.54 -17.15
CA LEU A 49 -11.50 30.83 -17.11
C LEU A 49 -11.82 32.02 -16.21
N ALA A 50 -11.20 32.08 -15.04
CA ALA A 50 -11.37 33.22 -14.12
C ALA A 50 -10.88 34.53 -14.73
N TYR A 51 -9.75 34.50 -15.45
CA TYR A 51 -9.24 35.67 -16.17
C TYR A 51 -10.20 36.12 -17.26
N LEU A 52 -10.74 35.21 -18.07
CA LEU A 52 -11.70 35.53 -19.14
C LEU A 52 -13.00 36.12 -18.58
N LEU A 53 -13.48 35.61 -17.45
CA LEU A 53 -14.62 36.18 -16.74
C LEU A 53 -14.33 37.64 -16.28
N THR A 54 -13.16 37.87 -15.67
CA THR A 54 -12.74 39.18 -15.19
C THR A 54 -12.66 40.21 -16.33
N LYS A 55 -12.21 39.77 -17.51
CA LYS A 55 -12.14 40.61 -18.72
C LYS A 55 -13.47 40.74 -19.45
N LYS A 56 -14.53 40.12 -18.94
CA LYS A 56 -15.88 40.12 -19.57
C LYS A 56 -15.90 39.47 -20.97
N TYR A 57 -14.95 38.58 -21.28
CA TYR A 57 -14.93 37.80 -22.51
C TYR A 57 -15.76 36.51 -22.39
N LEU A 58 -16.15 36.15 -21.17
CA LEU A 58 -16.93 34.93 -20.86
C LEU A 58 -18.14 35.32 -20.02
N GLU A 59 -19.31 34.77 -20.40
CA GLU A 59 -20.53 34.96 -19.61
C GLU A 59 -20.46 34.15 -18.27
N PRO A 60 -21.06 34.66 -17.18
CA PRO A 60 -21.03 34.00 -15.87
C PRO A 60 -21.58 32.58 -15.90
N ALA A 61 -22.63 32.30 -16.68
CA ALA A 61 -23.21 30.99 -16.80
C ALA A 61 -22.23 29.97 -17.46
N MET A 62 -21.52 30.42 -18.50
CA MET A 62 -20.50 29.62 -19.17
C MET A 62 -19.29 29.36 -18.27
N TYR A 63 -18.88 30.36 -17.51
CA TYR A 63 -17.83 30.22 -16.50
C TYR A 63 -18.22 29.17 -15.46
N GLN A 64 -19.42 29.24 -14.86
CA GLN A 64 -19.86 28.31 -13.83
C GLN A 64 -19.88 26.88 -14.38
N LYS A 65 -20.38 26.67 -15.59
CA LYS A 65 -20.40 25.35 -16.22
C LYS A 65 -18.98 24.78 -16.39
N GLY A 66 -18.11 25.55 -17.05
CA GLY A 66 -16.73 25.12 -17.31
C GLY A 66 -15.92 24.91 -16.01
N ASN A 67 -16.08 25.78 -15.03
CA ASN A 67 -15.40 25.65 -13.75
C ASN A 67 -15.88 24.43 -12.96
N ASN A 68 -17.18 24.14 -12.97
CA ASN A 68 -17.71 22.93 -12.31
C ASN A 68 -17.20 21.64 -12.96
N GLU A 69 -17.12 21.59 -14.30
CA GLU A 69 -16.53 20.46 -15.01
C GLU A 69 -15.07 20.25 -14.61
N LEU A 70 -14.25 21.30 -14.58
CA LEU A 70 -12.85 21.23 -14.16
C LEU A 70 -12.69 20.82 -12.69
N LEU A 71 -13.58 21.28 -11.81
CA LEU A 71 -13.56 20.89 -10.40
C LEU A 71 -13.88 19.41 -10.23
N GLN A 72 -14.86 18.88 -10.95
CA GLN A 72 -15.20 17.45 -10.90
C GLN A 72 -14.06 16.57 -11.43
N GLU A 73 -13.41 16.96 -12.52
CA GLU A 73 -12.25 16.26 -13.04
C GLU A 73 -11.09 16.26 -12.03
N ALA A 74 -10.80 17.42 -11.44
CA ALA A 74 -9.75 17.56 -10.43
C ALA A 74 -10.02 16.70 -9.19
N GLU A 75 -11.28 16.63 -8.72
CA GLU A 75 -11.67 15.80 -7.60
C GLU A 75 -11.48 14.30 -7.91
N GLN A 76 -11.87 13.85 -9.10
CA GLN A 76 -11.67 12.47 -9.54
C GLN A 76 -10.19 12.10 -9.61
N TRP A 77 -9.34 12.95 -10.19
CA TRP A 77 -7.91 12.70 -10.29
C TRP A 77 -7.22 12.74 -8.92
N GLN A 78 -7.64 13.65 -8.05
CA GLN A 78 -7.12 13.69 -6.69
C GLN A 78 -7.47 12.42 -5.92
N HIS A 79 -8.72 11.94 -6.01
CA HIS A 79 -9.14 10.70 -5.38
C HIS A 79 -8.37 9.48 -5.91
N GLN A 80 -8.14 9.41 -7.22
CA GLN A 80 -7.34 8.34 -7.83
C GLN A 80 -5.89 8.37 -7.32
N LYS A 81 -5.30 9.57 -7.24
CA LYS A 81 -3.95 9.76 -6.72
C LYS A 81 -3.84 9.33 -5.26
N ASP A 82 -4.78 9.77 -4.41
CA ASP A 82 -4.79 9.43 -2.99
C ASP A 82 -4.91 7.92 -2.79
N SER A 83 -5.78 7.24 -3.54
CA SER A 83 -5.92 5.78 -3.50
C SER A 83 -4.63 5.05 -3.90
N LEU A 84 -3.90 5.55 -4.90
CA LEU A 84 -2.61 4.98 -5.31
C LEU A 84 -1.52 5.22 -4.27
N VAL A 85 -1.49 6.39 -3.65
CA VAL A 85 -0.54 6.72 -2.58
C VAL A 85 -0.78 5.84 -1.36
N ASP A 86 -2.04 5.66 -0.95
CA ASP A 86 -2.40 4.78 0.17
C ASP A 86 -2.00 3.33 -0.12
N PHE A 87 -2.27 2.84 -1.33
CA PHE A 87 -1.84 1.51 -1.76
C PHE A 87 -0.32 1.34 -1.67
N LEU A 88 0.46 2.31 -2.18
CA LEU A 88 1.93 2.26 -2.10
C LEU A 88 2.46 2.33 -0.66
N ASN A 89 1.77 3.06 0.23
CA ASN A 89 2.14 3.13 1.64
C ASN A 89 1.89 1.81 2.38
N ASP A 90 0.76 1.16 2.13
CA ASP A 90 0.46 -0.15 2.70
C ASP A 90 1.43 -1.22 2.23
N ASP A 91 1.78 -1.20 0.97
CA ASP A 91 2.77 -2.09 0.39
C ASP A 91 4.16 -1.85 0.97
N ASN A 92 4.60 -0.61 1.11
CA ASN A 92 5.87 -0.28 1.75
C ASN A 92 5.95 -0.81 3.19
N LYS A 93 4.84 -0.76 3.92
CA LYS A 93 4.74 -1.37 5.26
C LYS A 93 4.94 -2.87 5.19
N THR A 94 4.27 -3.56 4.26
CA THR A 94 4.41 -5.01 4.05
C THR A 94 5.85 -5.40 3.69
N VAL A 95 6.50 -4.63 2.83
CA VAL A 95 7.93 -4.83 2.48
C VAL A 95 8.82 -4.66 3.71
N HIS A 96 8.57 -3.65 4.53
CA HIS A 96 9.32 -3.41 5.76
C HIS A 96 9.17 -4.56 6.75
N GLU A 97 7.95 -4.97 7.05
CA GLU A 97 7.64 -6.08 7.95
C GLU A 97 8.25 -7.41 7.46
N THR A 98 8.20 -7.66 6.14
CA THR A 98 8.82 -8.84 5.53
C THR A 98 10.34 -8.82 5.69
N ARG A 99 10.95 -7.66 5.53
CA ARG A 99 12.40 -7.49 5.69
C ARG A 99 12.84 -7.70 7.14
N GLU A 100 12.12 -7.15 8.09
CA GLU A 100 12.40 -7.35 9.51
C GLU A 100 12.28 -8.82 9.92
N LEU A 101 11.20 -9.48 9.46
CA LEU A 101 11.01 -10.91 9.69
C LEU A 101 12.15 -11.73 9.08
N LEU A 102 12.58 -11.41 7.85
CA LEU A 102 13.71 -12.08 7.21
C LEU A 102 15.02 -11.86 7.98
N GLN A 103 15.31 -10.64 8.42
CA GLN A 103 16.51 -10.34 9.22
C GLN A 103 16.51 -11.10 10.54
N TYR A 104 15.37 -11.18 11.20
CA TYR A 104 15.23 -11.96 12.42
C TYR A 104 15.48 -13.44 12.15
N THR A 105 14.81 -14.04 11.17
CA THR A 105 14.91 -15.47 10.86
C THR A 105 16.29 -15.89 10.38
N CYS A 106 17.05 -15.01 9.75
CA CYS A 106 18.44 -15.25 9.35
C CYS A 106 19.42 -15.32 10.54
N LYS A 107 19.11 -14.59 11.63
CA LYS A 107 19.99 -14.47 12.81
C LYS A 107 19.54 -15.33 13.97
N ALA A 108 18.25 -15.65 14.04
CA ALA A 108 17.66 -16.37 15.15
C ALA A 108 18.07 -17.85 15.16
N LYS A 109 18.30 -18.37 16.36
CA LYS A 109 18.38 -19.82 16.61
C LYS A 109 16.98 -20.38 16.77
N MET A 110 16.84 -21.69 16.57
CA MET A 110 15.58 -22.39 16.83
C MET A 110 15.07 -22.12 18.24
N LEU A 111 13.82 -21.70 18.35
CA LEU A 111 13.17 -21.44 19.62
C LEU A 111 12.85 -22.74 20.33
N THR A 112 13.22 -22.86 21.59
CA THR A 112 12.93 -24.04 22.44
C THR A 112 11.61 -23.93 23.17
N GLY A 113 11.01 -22.72 23.22
CA GLY A 113 9.75 -22.43 23.87
C GLY A 113 9.02 -21.25 23.23
N PHE A 114 7.92 -20.86 23.85
CA PHE A 114 7.16 -19.68 23.43
C PHE A 114 7.94 -18.42 23.84
N ASP A 115 8.11 -17.50 22.88
CA ASP A 115 8.72 -16.19 23.10
C ASP A 115 7.67 -15.12 22.80
N GLU A 116 7.21 -14.46 23.85
CA GLU A 116 6.16 -13.44 23.76
C GLU A 116 6.59 -12.22 22.96
N ALA A 117 7.84 -11.77 23.11
CA ALA A 117 8.35 -10.61 22.39
C ALA A 117 8.37 -10.86 20.88
N VAL A 118 8.84 -12.02 20.45
CA VAL A 118 8.83 -12.45 19.05
C VAL A 118 7.40 -12.61 18.53
N PHE A 119 6.50 -13.12 19.35
CA PHE A 119 5.10 -13.26 18.98
C PHE A 119 4.45 -11.89 18.74
N GLN A 120 4.57 -10.96 19.66
CA GLN A 120 4.02 -9.60 19.54
C GLN A 120 4.64 -8.80 18.40
N GLN A 121 5.91 -9.02 18.12
CA GLN A 121 6.61 -8.34 17.04
C GLN A 121 6.07 -8.73 15.66
N PHE A 122 5.85 -10.01 15.39
CA PHE A 122 5.59 -10.50 14.03
C PHE A 122 4.16 -11.00 13.77
N VAL A 123 3.39 -11.33 14.81
CA VAL A 123 2.01 -11.83 14.66
C VAL A 123 1.01 -10.69 14.78
N GLU A 124 0.15 -10.57 13.78
CA GLU A 124 -0.95 -9.62 13.75
C GLU A 124 -2.20 -10.21 14.42
N GLN A 125 -2.54 -11.44 14.04
CA GLN A 125 -3.79 -12.08 14.45
C GLN A 125 -3.67 -13.60 14.47
N ILE A 126 -4.41 -14.22 15.39
CA ILE A 126 -4.62 -15.67 15.42
C ILE A 126 -5.98 -15.98 14.81
N LEU A 127 -6.00 -16.90 13.84
CA LEU A 127 -7.21 -17.37 13.17
C LEU A 127 -7.51 -18.80 13.62
N VAL A 128 -8.69 -19.03 14.17
CA VAL A 128 -9.12 -20.35 14.59
C VAL A 128 -10.02 -20.95 13.50
N TYR A 129 -9.54 -21.93 12.77
CA TYR A 129 -10.30 -22.58 11.69
C TYR A 129 -11.13 -23.77 12.22
N SER A 130 -10.58 -24.51 13.19
CA SER A 130 -11.27 -25.63 13.83
C SER A 130 -10.63 -25.93 15.18
N ARG A 131 -11.18 -26.92 15.90
CA ARG A 131 -10.62 -27.39 17.20
C ARG A 131 -9.16 -27.86 17.10
N THR A 132 -8.72 -28.25 15.90
CA THR A 132 -7.38 -28.81 15.67
C THR A 132 -6.54 -27.98 14.69
N ASN A 133 -7.06 -26.91 14.12
CA ASN A 133 -6.34 -26.10 13.13
C ASN A 133 -6.42 -24.62 13.49
N ILE A 134 -5.29 -24.02 13.67
CA ILE A 134 -5.14 -22.57 13.90
C ILE A 134 -4.22 -21.96 12.83
N GLY A 135 -4.42 -20.69 12.54
CA GLY A 135 -3.57 -19.90 11.67
C GLY A 135 -2.99 -18.72 12.42
N PHE A 136 -1.76 -18.40 12.12
CA PHE A 136 -1.08 -17.21 12.60
C PHE A 136 -0.92 -16.26 11.41
N LYS A 137 -1.69 -15.19 11.38
CA LYS A 137 -1.52 -14.13 10.40
C LYS A 137 -0.39 -13.23 10.86
N LEU A 138 0.66 -13.15 10.07
CA LEU A 138 1.81 -12.30 10.33
C LEU A 138 1.58 -10.89 9.78
N LYS A 139 2.22 -9.90 10.37
CA LYS A 139 2.15 -8.48 9.92
C LYS A 139 2.61 -8.29 8.47
N CYS A 140 3.51 -9.16 7.98
CA CYS A 140 3.93 -9.17 6.59
C CYS A 140 2.92 -9.80 5.61
N GLY A 141 1.71 -10.15 6.06
CA GLY A 141 0.62 -10.70 5.25
C GLY A 141 0.61 -12.23 5.09
N ILE A 142 1.66 -12.94 5.51
CA ILE A 142 1.71 -14.41 5.44
C ILE A 142 0.81 -15.00 6.53
N THR A 143 0.06 -16.07 6.18
CA THR A 143 -0.68 -16.85 7.16
C THR A 143 -0.08 -18.26 7.26
N LEU A 144 0.39 -18.60 8.44
CA LEU A 144 0.94 -19.91 8.74
C LEU A 144 -0.10 -20.77 9.47
N ARG A 145 -0.42 -21.93 8.90
CA ARG A 145 -1.36 -22.87 9.52
C ARG A 145 -0.60 -23.90 10.35
N GLU A 146 -1.11 -24.14 11.55
CA GLU A 146 -0.61 -25.18 12.47
C GLU A 146 -1.76 -26.10 12.87
N ARG A 147 -1.46 -27.39 12.88
CA ARG A 147 -2.35 -28.40 13.41
C ARG A 147 -2.03 -28.64 14.90
N LEU A 148 -3.02 -28.45 15.73
CA LEU A 148 -2.94 -28.82 17.15
C LEU A 148 -3.09 -30.34 17.27
N VAL A 149 -2.17 -30.94 17.97
CA VAL A 149 -2.16 -32.37 18.21
C VAL A 149 -2.90 -32.66 19.53
#